data_1db1b60f34092b6927a02248b66bbcc0
#
_entry.id   1db1b60f34092b6927a02248b66bbcc0
#
_cell.length_a   1.000
_cell.length_b   1.000
_cell.length_c   1.000
_cell.angle_alpha   90.00
_cell.angle_beta   90.00
_cell.angle_gamma   90.00
#
_symmetry.space_group_name_H-M   'P 1'
#
loop_
_entity.id
_entity.type
_entity.pdbx_description
1 polymer ?
#
loop_
_entity_poly.entity_id
_entity_poly.type
_entity_poly.pdbx_seq_one_letter_code
_entity_poly.pdbx_strand_id
1 'polypeptide(L)'
;MDLAKIGAETRQIVLDVLDKAALVEGDIFVLGLSSSEVVGGHIGQNSSLEVGQVIVKTILDVLEEKGIFLAVQGCEHLNRALVVERSLVNKKDLEIVNVLPTLHAGGSGQLAAFQYMKDPVEVEFIVAQAGLDIGDTAIGMHVKHVQIPIRPILKELGAAHVTALASRPKLIGGARAAYIEDKIRKG
;
A
#
# COMPACT_ATOMS: atom_id res chain seq x y z
N MET A 1 17.82 15.75 1.33
CA MET A 1 16.35 15.58 1.50
C MET A 1 16.04 15.57 2.99
N ASP A 2 14.95 16.20 3.40
CA ASP A 2 14.53 16.21 4.82
C ASP A 2 13.66 14.98 5.10
N LEU A 3 14.25 13.95 5.71
CA LEU A 3 13.56 12.69 6.04
C LEU A 3 12.48 12.86 7.12
N ALA A 4 12.65 13.82 8.05
CA ALA A 4 11.62 14.10 9.05
C ALA A 4 10.35 14.68 8.40
N LYS A 5 10.52 15.56 7.41
CA LYS A 5 9.41 16.09 6.61
C LYS A 5 8.73 14.97 5.82
N ILE A 6 9.49 14.09 5.16
CA ILE A 6 8.92 12.93 4.44
C ILE A 6 8.08 12.05 5.38
N GLY A 7 8.59 11.75 6.57
CA GLY A 7 7.83 10.96 7.56
C GLY A 7 6.53 11.64 7.99
N ALA A 8 6.58 12.95 8.29
CA ALA A 8 5.41 13.72 8.69
C ALA A 8 4.33 13.78 7.59
N GLU A 9 4.73 14.06 6.35
CA GLU A 9 3.84 14.08 5.18
C GLU A 9 3.25 12.70 4.88
N THR A 10 4.08 11.63 4.97
CA THR A 10 3.62 10.23 4.85
C THR A 10 2.53 9.93 5.87
N ARG A 11 2.75 10.26 7.15
CA ARG A 11 1.75 10.05 8.20
C ARG A 11 0.44 10.78 7.90
N GLN A 12 0.53 12.03 7.47
CA GLN A 12 -0.64 12.84 7.11
C GLN A 12 -1.43 12.22 5.96
N ILE A 13 -0.75 11.79 4.89
CA ILE A 13 -1.36 11.15 3.72
C ILE A 13 -2.07 9.85 4.14
N VAL A 14 -1.40 8.98 4.89
CA VAL A 14 -1.96 7.68 5.28
C VAL A 14 -3.19 7.85 6.16
N LEU A 15 -3.15 8.71 7.16
CA LEU A 15 -4.30 8.97 8.03
C LEU A 15 -5.51 9.49 7.24
N ASP A 16 -5.28 10.40 6.29
CA ASP A 16 -6.32 10.93 5.41
C ASP A 16 -6.93 9.86 4.50
N VAL A 17 -6.09 8.98 3.92
CA VAL A 17 -6.56 7.88 3.08
C VAL A 17 -7.34 6.84 3.88
N LEU A 18 -6.88 6.48 5.09
CA LEU A 18 -7.59 5.54 5.96
C LEU A 18 -8.97 6.04 6.38
N ASP A 19 -9.09 7.33 6.70
CA ASP A 19 -10.38 7.95 7.02
C ASP A 19 -11.35 7.88 5.84
N LYS A 20 -10.89 8.26 4.65
CA LYS A 20 -11.69 8.27 3.42
C LYS A 20 -12.06 6.86 2.93
N ALA A 21 -11.17 5.89 3.09
CA ALA A 21 -11.39 4.50 2.71
C ALA A 21 -12.23 3.72 3.73
N ALA A 22 -12.41 4.26 4.94
CA ALA A 22 -13.16 3.65 6.04
C ALA A 22 -12.71 2.22 6.36
N LEU A 23 -11.38 1.95 6.34
CA LEU A 23 -10.81 0.66 6.67
C LEU A 23 -11.08 0.27 8.13
N VAL A 24 -11.23 -1.04 8.34
CA VAL A 24 -11.46 -1.62 9.65
C VAL A 24 -10.35 -2.60 10.02
N GLU A 25 -10.30 -3.01 11.28
CA GLU A 25 -9.36 -4.02 11.76
C GLU A 25 -9.43 -5.31 10.91
N GLY A 26 -8.27 -5.80 10.50
CA GLY A 26 -8.12 -6.98 9.67
C GLY A 26 -8.20 -6.76 8.17
N ASP A 27 -8.43 -5.51 7.72
CA ASP A 27 -8.30 -5.13 6.31
C ASP A 27 -6.83 -5.10 5.88
N ILE A 28 -6.61 -5.12 4.56
CA ILE A 28 -5.30 -5.03 3.94
C ILE A 28 -5.16 -3.68 3.26
N PHE A 29 -4.06 -2.99 3.54
CA PHE A 29 -3.62 -1.78 2.86
C PHE A 29 -2.40 -2.09 2.01
N VAL A 30 -2.44 -1.83 0.70
CA VAL A 30 -1.29 -2.05 -0.19
C VAL A 30 -0.51 -0.77 -0.42
N LEU A 31 0.81 -0.87 -0.34
CA LEU A 31 1.75 0.21 -0.68
C LEU A 31 2.52 -0.15 -1.95
N GLY A 32 2.47 0.72 -2.95
CA GLY A 32 3.44 0.81 -4.02
C GLY A 32 4.37 2.00 -3.78
N LEU A 33 5.67 1.80 -3.90
CA LEU A 33 6.65 2.84 -3.58
C LEU A 33 7.82 2.86 -4.56
N SER A 34 8.03 4.01 -5.19
CA SER A 34 9.27 4.35 -5.86
C SER A 34 10.04 5.42 -5.08
N SER A 35 11.03 5.00 -4.28
CA SER A 35 11.89 5.95 -3.58
C SER A 35 12.74 6.80 -4.53
N SER A 36 13.00 6.32 -5.76
CA SER A 36 13.67 7.10 -6.80
C SER A 36 12.86 8.34 -7.20
N GLU A 37 11.55 8.17 -7.40
CA GLU A 37 10.64 9.28 -7.70
C GLU A 37 10.57 10.28 -6.52
N VAL A 38 10.54 9.78 -5.28
CA VAL A 38 10.52 10.65 -4.09
C VAL A 38 11.74 11.56 -4.04
N VAL A 39 12.92 11.08 -4.45
CA VAL A 39 14.15 11.89 -4.48
C VAL A 39 14.32 12.73 -5.75
N GLY A 40 13.35 12.69 -6.68
CA GLY A 40 13.37 13.44 -7.93
C GLY A 40 14.13 12.76 -9.08
N GLY A 41 14.36 11.44 -8.97
CA GLY A 41 14.87 10.60 -10.06
C GLY A 41 13.76 9.87 -10.79
N HIS A 42 14.10 9.04 -11.76
CA HIS A 42 13.15 8.14 -12.41
C HIS A 42 13.07 6.81 -11.68
N ILE A 43 11.91 6.17 -11.75
CA ILE A 43 11.63 4.88 -11.13
C ILE A 43 12.76 3.87 -11.38
N GLY A 44 13.25 3.23 -10.31
CA GLY A 44 14.29 2.20 -10.36
C GLY A 44 15.72 2.68 -10.59
N GLN A 45 15.96 3.98 -10.87
CA GLN A 45 17.30 4.48 -11.23
C GLN A 45 18.14 4.99 -10.04
N ASN A 46 17.49 5.48 -8.97
CA ASN A 46 18.19 6.07 -7.84
C ASN A 46 17.49 5.70 -6.52
N SER A 47 17.33 4.39 -6.26
CA SER A 47 16.64 3.90 -5.07
C SER A 47 17.35 4.34 -3.79
N SER A 48 16.60 4.96 -2.87
CA SER A 48 17.07 5.37 -1.55
C SER A 48 16.46 4.46 -0.49
N LEU A 49 17.32 3.70 0.19
CA LEU A 49 16.88 2.83 1.29
C LEU A 49 16.35 3.63 2.47
N GLU A 50 17.01 4.73 2.83
CA GLU A 50 16.61 5.59 3.95
C GLU A 50 15.20 6.18 3.75
N VAL A 51 14.90 6.62 2.53
CA VAL A 51 13.55 7.09 2.17
C VAL A 51 12.52 5.96 2.29
N GLY A 52 12.86 4.77 1.76
CA GLY A 52 12.01 3.59 1.89
C GLY A 52 11.74 3.23 3.36
N GLN A 53 12.78 3.24 4.19
CA GLN A 53 12.70 2.96 5.63
C GLN A 53 11.76 3.93 6.35
N VAL A 54 11.92 5.25 6.14
CA VAL A 54 11.08 6.26 6.78
C VAL A 54 9.62 6.10 6.37
N ILE A 55 9.34 5.94 5.08
CA ILE A 55 7.98 5.81 4.57
C ILE A 55 7.33 4.53 5.10
N VAL A 56 7.97 3.38 4.91
CA VAL A 56 7.39 2.08 5.32
C VAL A 56 7.20 2.00 6.83
N LYS A 57 8.20 2.44 7.63
CA LYS A 57 8.07 2.46 9.10
C LYS A 57 6.91 3.34 9.55
N THR A 58 6.77 4.53 8.97
CA THR A 58 5.68 5.45 9.31
C THR A 58 4.31 4.83 8.99
N ILE A 59 4.17 4.20 7.81
CA ILE A 59 2.92 3.55 7.41
C ILE A 59 2.61 2.37 8.33
N LEU A 60 3.61 1.52 8.59
CA LEU A 60 3.46 0.35 9.44
C LEU A 60 2.98 0.72 10.84
N ASP A 61 3.58 1.75 11.47
CA ASP A 61 3.19 2.23 12.78
C ASP A 61 1.71 2.69 12.81
N VAL A 62 1.28 3.46 11.81
CA VAL A 62 -0.09 3.94 11.71
C VAL A 62 -1.09 2.79 11.52
N LEU A 63 -0.75 1.79 10.71
CA LEU A 63 -1.61 0.65 10.43
C LEU A 63 -1.69 -0.33 11.62
N GLU A 64 -0.57 -0.57 12.32
CA GLU A 64 -0.54 -1.40 13.52
C GLU A 64 -1.45 -0.84 14.62
N GLU A 65 -1.46 0.47 14.84
CA GLU A 65 -2.36 1.14 15.80
C GLU A 65 -3.85 0.85 15.53
N LYS A 66 -4.20 0.51 14.29
CA LYS A 66 -5.57 0.26 13.83
C LYS A 66 -5.87 -1.20 13.52
N GLY A 67 -4.90 -2.09 13.71
CA GLY A 67 -5.05 -3.51 13.39
C GLY A 67 -5.23 -3.81 11.89
N ILE A 68 -4.70 -2.93 11.01
CA ILE A 68 -4.74 -3.07 9.55
C ILE A 68 -3.41 -3.66 9.07
N PHE A 69 -3.48 -4.62 8.16
CA PHE A 69 -2.29 -5.26 7.59
C PHE A 69 -1.69 -4.43 6.46
N LEU A 70 -0.37 -4.28 6.49
CA LEU A 70 0.38 -3.71 5.36
C LEU A 70 0.82 -4.81 4.40
N ALA A 71 0.67 -4.56 3.09
CA ALA A 71 1.30 -5.32 2.03
C ALA A 71 2.13 -4.37 1.16
N VAL A 72 3.41 -4.68 0.93
CA VAL A 72 4.31 -3.82 0.16
C VAL A 72 4.64 -4.47 -1.17
N GLN A 73 4.20 -3.83 -2.26
CA GLN A 73 4.39 -4.33 -3.62
C GLN A 73 5.86 -4.24 -4.06
N GLY A 74 6.35 -5.32 -4.67
CA GLY A 74 7.60 -5.34 -5.41
C GLY A 74 7.48 -4.86 -6.85
N CYS A 75 8.62 -4.67 -7.49
CA CYS A 75 8.67 -4.34 -8.91
C CYS A 75 8.38 -5.56 -9.80
N GLU A 76 8.28 -5.31 -11.11
CA GLU A 76 8.06 -6.36 -12.13
C GLU A 76 9.14 -7.46 -12.13
N HIS A 77 10.37 -7.17 -11.68
CA HIS A 77 11.45 -8.16 -11.56
C HIS A 77 11.13 -9.27 -10.54
N LEU A 78 10.22 -9.00 -9.58
CA LEU A 78 9.66 -9.99 -8.66
C LEU A 78 8.20 -10.34 -9.00
N ASN A 79 7.79 -10.16 -10.24
CA ASN A 79 6.41 -10.39 -10.71
C ASN A 79 5.34 -9.71 -9.85
N ARG A 80 5.65 -8.54 -9.26
CA ARG A 80 4.77 -7.80 -8.36
C ARG A 80 4.38 -8.58 -7.09
N ALA A 81 5.19 -9.55 -6.65
CA ALA A 81 5.03 -10.20 -5.35
C ALA A 81 5.04 -9.16 -4.21
N LEU A 82 4.43 -9.50 -3.09
CA LEU A 82 4.22 -8.56 -2.00
C LEU A 82 4.79 -9.09 -0.69
N VAL A 83 5.51 -8.23 0.02
CA VAL A 83 5.91 -8.48 1.41
C VAL A 83 4.73 -8.25 2.34
N VAL A 84 4.43 -9.24 3.16
CA VAL A 84 3.39 -9.20 4.19
C VAL A 84 3.88 -9.87 5.48
N GLU A 85 3.17 -9.63 6.58
CA GLU A 85 3.35 -10.41 7.81
C GLU A 85 2.79 -11.83 7.62
N ARG A 86 3.49 -12.87 8.15
CA ARG A 86 2.99 -14.26 8.14
C ARG A 86 1.64 -14.41 8.83
N SER A 87 1.33 -13.58 9.81
CA SER A 87 0.02 -13.53 10.47
C SER A 87 -1.12 -13.25 9.48
N LEU A 88 -0.89 -12.40 8.48
CA LEU A 88 -1.84 -12.18 7.38
C LEU A 88 -2.00 -13.42 6.51
N VAL A 89 -0.89 -14.10 6.19
CA VAL A 89 -0.91 -15.35 5.40
C VAL A 89 -1.83 -16.37 6.06
N ASN A 90 -1.64 -16.60 7.35
CA ASN A 90 -2.45 -17.55 8.11
C ASN A 90 -3.94 -17.13 8.20
N LYS A 91 -4.21 -15.83 8.26
CA LYS A 91 -5.58 -15.28 8.35
C LYS A 91 -6.34 -15.33 7.02
N LYS A 92 -5.64 -15.23 5.89
CA LYS A 92 -6.24 -15.10 4.55
C LYS A 92 -5.94 -16.27 3.62
N ASP A 93 -5.22 -17.28 4.10
CA ASP A 93 -4.82 -18.46 3.32
C ASP A 93 -4.09 -18.10 2.02
N LEU A 94 -3.03 -17.28 2.16
CA LEU A 94 -2.25 -16.79 1.03
C LEU A 94 -1.13 -17.77 0.67
N GLU A 95 -0.76 -17.81 -0.60
CA GLU A 95 0.38 -18.61 -1.08
C GLU A 95 1.70 -17.86 -0.86
N ILE A 96 2.61 -18.48 -0.07
CA ILE A 96 3.98 -17.97 0.13
C ILE A 96 4.84 -18.35 -1.07
N VAL A 97 5.58 -17.36 -1.59
CA VAL A 97 6.57 -17.57 -2.65
C VAL A 97 8.00 -17.43 -2.10
N ASN A 98 8.94 -18.11 -2.72
CA ASN A 98 10.33 -18.09 -2.29
C ASN A 98 11.13 -17.06 -3.08
N VAL A 99 11.13 -15.83 -2.61
CA VAL A 99 11.95 -14.74 -3.14
C VAL A 99 12.35 -13.80 -1.98
N LEU A 100 13.52 -13.19 -2.10
CA LEU A 100 13.97 -12.14 -1.18
C LEU A 100 14.14 -10.82 -1.94
N PRO A 101 13.58 -9.73 -1.46
CA PRO A 101 13.75 -8.43 -2.08
C PRO A 101 15.18 -7.91 -1.88
N THR A 102 15.65 -7.21 -2.90
CA THR A 102 16.89 -6.43 -2.86
C THR A 102 16.60 -4.99 -3.27
N LEU A 103 17.57 -4.09 -3.09
CA LEU A 103 17.38 -2.69 -3.49
C LEU A 103 17.09 -2.54 -4.99
N HIS A 104 17.63 -3.46 -5.82
CA HIS A 104 17.48 -3.44 -7.28
C HIS A 104 16.42 -4.43 -7.82
N ALA A 105 15.83 -5.25 -6.95
CA ALA A 105 14.73 -6.15 -7.28
C ALA A 105 13.77 -6.23 -6.08
N GLY A 106 12.57 -5.67 -6.22
CA GLY A 106 11.62 -5.40 -5.14
C GLY A 106 11.65 -3.95 -4.68
N GLY A 107 12.87 -3.38 -4.56
CA GLY A 107 13.08 -1.96 -4.24
C GLY A 107 13.16 -1.67 -2.75
N SER A 108 13.39 -0.39 -2.41
CA SER A 108 13.60 0.06 -1.04
C SER A 108 12.40 -0.16 -0.12
N GLY A 109 11.18 -0.11 -0.67
CA GLY A 109 9.95 -0.33 0.09
C GLY A 109 9.85 -1.76 0.61
N GLN A 110 10.04 -2.76 -0.25
CA GLN A 110 10.03 -4.17 0.18
C GLN A 110 11.18 -4.49 1.13
N LEU A 111 12.37 -3.99 0.83
CA LEU A 111 13.53 -4.21 1.70
C LEU A 111 13.31 -3.62 3.10
N ALA A 112 12.71 -2.42 3.18
CA ALA A 112 12.33 -1.81 4.45
C ALA A 112 11.24 -2.61 5.17
N ALA A 113 10.24 -3.14 4.45
CA ALA A 113 9.21 -4.00 5.03
C ALA A 113 9.81 -5.26 5.65
N PHE A 114 10.75 -5.91 4.99
CA PHE A 114 11.48 -7.05 5.54
C PHE A 114 12.26 -6.72 6.82
N GLN A 115 12.74 -5.48 6.97
CA GLN A 115 13.47 -5.05 8.15
C GLN A 115 12.56 -4.73 9.36
N TYR A 116 11.35 -4.22 9.11
CA TYR A 116 10.49 -3.70 10.19
C TYR A 116 9.33 -4.61 10.56
N MET A 117 8.87 -5.48 9.66
CA MET A 117 7.87 -6.50 9.97
C MET A 117 8.45 -7.58 10.88
N LYS A 118 7.64 -8.16 11.76
CA LYS A 118 8.09 -9.17 12.74
C LYS A 118 8.43 -10.51 12.12
N ASP A 119 7.62 -10.96 11.17
CA ASP A 119 7.80 -12.23 10.44
C ASP A 119 7.42 -12.03 8.97
N PRO A 120 8.28 -11.30 8.20
CA PRO A 120 7.99 -10.96 6.82
C PRO A 120 8.10 -12.18 5.91
N VAL A 121 7.17 -12.29 5.00
CA VAL A 121 7.18 -13.28 3.92
C VAL A 121 6.74 -12.64 2.62
N GLU A 122 7.15 -13.22 1.49
CA GLU A 122 6.62 -12.85 0.17
C GLU A 122 5.42 -13.70 -0.18
N VAL A 123 4.40 -13.07 -0.76
CA VAL A 123 3.23 -13.73 -1.32
C VAL A 123 3.02 -13.30 -2.78
N GLU A 124 2.46 -14.20 -3.58
CA GLU A 124 2.23 -13.91 -5.00
C GLU A 124 1.11 -12.89 -5.20
N PHE A 125 0.06 -12.98 -4.41
CA PHE A 125 -1.19 -12.23 -4.64
C PHE A 125 -1.92 -11.89 -3.34
N ILE A 126 -2.58 -10.72 -3.34
CA ILE A 126 -3.49 -10.28 -2.27
C ILE A 126 -4.74 -9.63 -2.86
N VAL A 127 -5.75 -9.42 -2.00
CA VAL A 127 -6.92 -8.58 -2.30
C VAL A 127 -7.05 -7.53 -1.19
N ALA A 128 -6.51 -6.34 -1.44
CA ALA A 128 -6.51 -5.23 -0.49
C ALA A 128 -7.79 -4.39 -0.57
N GLN A 129 -8.22 -3.83 0.55
CA GLN A 129 -9.39 -2.96 0.62
C GLN A 129 -9.07 -1.52 0.21
N ALA A 130 -7.83 -1.09 0.42
CA ALA A 130 -7.32 0.19 -0.06
C ALA A 130 -5.81 0.15 -0.28
N GLY A 131 -5.26 1.20 -0.86
CA GLY A 131 -3.83 1.34 -1.02
C GLY A 131 -3.37 2.72 -1.41
N LEU A 132 -2.08 2.92 -1.28
CA LEU A 132 -1.35 4.14 -1.60
C LEU A 132 -0.26 3.82 -2.63
N ASP A 133 -0.21 4.60 -3.67
CA ASP A 133 0.83 4.55 -4.70
C ASP A 133 1.65 5.82 -4.67
N ILE A 134 2.94 5.69 -4.40
CA ILE A 134 3.91 6.77 -4.35
C ILE A 134 4.91 6.58 -5.49
N GLY A 135 4.77 7.39 -6.55
CA GLY A 135 5.63 7.34 -7.72
C GLY A 135 5.11 6.44 -8.86
N ASP A 136 3.80 6.38 -9.02
CA ASP A 136 3.10 5.74 -10.16
C ASP A 136 3.53 4.28 -10.44
N THR A 137 3.64 3.50 -9.36
CA THR A 137 4.06 2.10 -9.43
C THR A 137 2.98 1.15 -9.91
N ALA A 138 1.73 1.61 -9.99
CA ALA A 138 0.54 0.86 -10.38
C ALA A 138 0.14 -0.27 -9.40
N ILE A 139 -0.66 0.06 -8.38
CA ILE A 139 -1.17 -0.89 -7.36
C ILE A 139 -2.56 -1.45 -7.67
N GLY A 140 -3.20 -0.99 -8.73
CA GLY A 140 -4.61 -1.31 -9.02
C GLY A 140 -4.91 -2.80 -9.09
N MET A 141 -3.94 -3.62 -9.52
CA MET A 141 -4.08 -5.08 -9.60
C MET A 141 -4.33 -5.75 -8.23
N HIS A 142 -3.92 -5.10 -7.14
CA HIS A 142 -4.04 -5.63 -5.78
C HIS A 142 -5.29 -5.15 -5.04
N VAL A 143 -5.96 -4.11 -5.54
CA VAL A 143 -7.13 -3.53 -4.88
C VAL A 143 -8.41 -4.23 -5.33
N LYS A 144 -9.24 -4.59 -4.36
CA LYS A 144 -10.51 -5.30 -4.58
C LYS A 144 -11.44 -4.52 -5.52
N HIS A 145 -12.02 -5.23 -6.48
CA HIS A 145 -13.08 -4.68 -7.32
C HIS A 145 -14.37 -4.43 -6.50
N VAL A 146 -15.05 -3.30 -6.57
CA VAL A 146 -14.89 -2.16 -7.48
C VAL A 146 -13.92 -1.16 -6.89
N GLN A 147 -12.89 -0.81 -7.64
CA GLN A 147 -11.95 0.22 -7.24
C GLN A 147 -12.56 1.61 -7.39
N ILE A 148 -12.31 2.47 -6.42
CA ILE A 148 -12.63 3.89 -6.47
C ILE A 148 -11.39 4.73 -6.16
N PRO A 149 -11.19 5.87 -6.86
CA PRO A 149 -10.08 6.75 -6.54
C PRO A 149 -10.33 7.50 -5.24
N ILE A 150 -9.34 7.50 -4.36
CA ILE A 150 -9.24 8.41 -3.22
C ILE A 150 -8.35 9.59 -3.63
N ARG A 151 -8.71 10.78 -3.24
CA ARG A 151 -7.86 11.97 -3.43
C ARG A 151 -7.13 12.27 -2.12
N PRO A 152 -5.82 11.94 -2.02
CA PRO A 152 -5.04 12.21 -0.82
C PRO A 152 -4.97 13.72 -0.54
N ILE A 153 -4.77 14.08 0.73
CA ILE A 153 -4.60 15.48 1.14
C ILE A 153 -3.38 16.14 0.51
N LEU A 154 -2.32 15.36 0.26
CA LEU A 154 -1.15 15.77 -0.53
C LEU A 154 -1.10 14.91 -1.79
N LYS A 155 -0.81 15.54 -2.92
CA LYS A 155 -0.70 14.89 -4.24
C LYS A 155 0.73 14.51 -4.59
N GLU A 156 1.68 14.90 -3.77
CA GLU A 156 3.10 14.65 -3.93
C GLU A 156 3.72 14.31 -2.57
N LEU A 157 4.73 13.45 -2.58
CA LEU A 157 5.61 13.16 -1.46
C LEU A 157 7.06 13.29 -1.94
N GLY A 158 7.77 14.31 -1.45
CA GLY A 158 9.01 14.72 -2.11
C GLY A 158 8.71 15.21 -3.52
N ALA A 159 9.28 14.57 -4.54
CA ALA A 159 8.98 14.83 -5.95
C ALA A 159 8.02 13.79 -6.57
N ALA A 160 7.68 12.73 -5.83
CA ALA A 160 6.84 11.66 -6.34
C ALA A 160 5.36 12.05 -6.35
N HIS A 161 4.67 11.75 -7.43
CA HIS A 161 3.21 11.81 -7.50
C HIS A 161 2.58 10.77 -6.56
N VAL A 162 1.48 11.14 -5.93
CA VAL A 162 0.77 10.29 -4.96
C VAL A 162 -0.67 10.07 -5.41
N THR A 163 -1.03 8.80 -5.57
CA THR A 163 -2.41 8.37 -5.80
C THR A 163 -2.88 7.37 -4.75
N ALA A 164 -4.18 7.27 -4.55
CA ALA A 164 -4.74 6.29 -3.64
C ALA A 164 -6.03 5.68 -4.20
N LEU A 165 -6.25 4.43 -3.87
CA LEU A 165 -7.42 3.65 -4.25
C LEU A 165 -8.08 3.06 -3.02
N ALA A 166 -9.41 2.90 -3.09
CA ALA A 166 -10.17 2.07 -2.18
C ALA A 166 -11.12 1.18 -2.95
N SER A 167 -11.72 0.24 -2.28
CA SER A 167 -12.77 -0.62 -2.81
C SER A 167 -14.11 -0.20 -2.24
N ARG A 168 -15.17 -0.42 -2.97
CA ARG A 168 -16.55 -0.34 -2.48
C ARG A 168 -17.34 -1.60 -2.81
N PRO A 169 -18.44 -1.89 -2.11
CA PRO A 169 -19.33 -2.97 -2.46
C PRO A 169 -19.87 -2.82 -3.89
N LYS A 170 -20.01 -3.95 -4.57
CA LYS A 170 -20.63 -3.99 -5.90
C LYS A 170 -22.11 -3.65 -5.80
N LEU A 171 -22.61 -2.83 -6.70
CA LEU A 171 -24.04 -2.60 -6.88
C LEU A 171 -24.56 -3.65 -7.86
N ILE A 172 -24.93 -4.81 -7.34
CA ILE A 172 -25.42 -5.94 -8.13
C ILE A 172 -26.93 -6.09 -7.94
N GLY A 173 -27.67 -5.91 -9.03
CA GLY A 173 -29.12 -6.10 -9.04
C GLY A 173 -29.75 -5.50 -10.29
N GLY A 174 -31.04 -5.74 -10.47
CA GLY A 174 -31.85 -5.18 -11.55
C GLY A 174 -32.76 -4.05 -11.05
N ALA A 175 -33.73 -3.67 -11.86
CA ALA A 175 -34.66 -2.58 -11.59
C ALA A 175 -35.48 -2.72 -10.29
N ARG A 176 -35.55 -3.92 -9.71
CA ARG A 176 -36.24 -4.20 -8.45
C ARG A 176 -35.31 -4.22 -7.23
N ALA A 177 -33.98 -4.06 -7.42
CA ALA A 177 -33.02 -4.08 -6.34
C ALA A 177 -33.09 -2.79 -5.53
N ALA A 178 -32.92 -2.92 -4.20
CA ALA A 178 -32.70 -1.81 -3.30
C ALA A 178 -31.26 -1.84 -2.78
N TYR A 179 -30.68 -0.69 -2.52
CA TYR A 179 -29.29 -0.55 -2.05
C TYR A 179 -29.24 0.26 -0.76
N ILE A 180 -28.28 -0.07 0.10
CA ILE A 180 -28.01 0.67 1.32
C ILE A 180 -26.99 1.76 0.98
N GLU A 181 -27.44 2.98 0.79
CA GLU A 181 -26.61 4.09 0.32
C GLU A 181 -25.40 4.38 1.24
N ASP A 182 -25.59 4.30 2.55
CA ASP A 182 -24.49 4.53 3.52
C ASP A 182 -23.39 3.47 3.44
N LYS A 183 -23.70 2.26 2.97
CA LYS A 183 -22.71 1.19 2.76
C LYS A 183 -22.07 1.23 1.38
N ILE A 184 -22.61 2.00 0.44
CA ILE A 184 -22.02 2.18 -0.90
C ILE A 184 -20.80 3.10 -0.83
N ARG A 185 -20.81 4.05 0.11
CA ARG A 185 -19.76 5.06 0.28
C ARG A 185 -18.69 4.67 1.31
N LYS A 186 -19.01 3.69 2.16
CA LYS A 186 -18.13 3.15 3.22
C LYS A 186 -17.89 1.68 2.91
N GLY A 187 -17.14 1.41 1.88
CA GLY A 187 -16.79 0.06 1.46
C GLY A 187 -15.38 -0.32 1.79
#